data_9dcfd95a37a8ba693c86723716138781
#
_entry.id   9dcfd95a37a8ba693c86723716138781
#
_cell.length_a   1.000
_cell.length_b   1.000
_cell.length_c   1.000
_cell.angle_alpha   90.00
_cell.angle_beta   90.00
_cell.angle_gamma   90.00
#
_symmetry.space_group_name_H-M   'P 1'
#
loop_
_entity.id
_entity.type
_entity.pdbx_description
1 polymer ?
#
loop_
_entity_poly.entity_id
_entity_poly.type
_entity_poly.pdbx_seq_one_letter_code
_entity_poly.pdbx_strand_id
1 'polypeptide(L)'
;RGAIVALDPNNGEILALASAPTINPNDYLNTKLRSALINDSIARPTYDRALQGTYPPGSTFKMVTALAGLQMGTMTEKTTYVCKHGFRYGRMHIGCHCGMYYTPQGLEHAIGKSCNNYFSEAYRDIVRKDPNDYSVGINEWASILNSFGLGKFMGTDLPVGSKGLIPTAEFYDNRFGEGVWNPYRIIFNGMGQGDINTTPLQMANYTAIIANKGFFYTPHIVHSIDGKPLTDSTYMVKKNTLVDPKHFDIIQRGMRNVFTMGTARSFDTSSFVQFGKTGTSQNSHGQDHSLFVLFAPADKPKIAIAAIVENGSWGTTYAGPMASLIAELYVTDTIKRPALVQRMKNGNLQGEYRRQWIDYLKRKGLYVEPVKKDSIGNKIDSLKFKKDSTKLKHEPKQITKRN
;
A
#
# COMPACT_ATOMS: atom_id res chain seq x y z
N ARG A 1 11.15 4.07 8.54
CA ARG A 1 10.18 3.00 8.82
C ARG A 1 9.50 2.62 7.52
N GLY A 2 9.21 1.34 7.32
CA GLY A 2 8.54 0.88 6.12
C GLY A 2 8.58 -0.63 5.98
N ALA A 3 8.17 -1.13 4.82
CA ALA A 3 8.23 -2.55 4.47
C ALA A 3 8.47 -2.73 2.98
N ILE A 4 9.11 -3.84 2.64
CA ILE A 4 9.21 -4.32 1.27
C ILE A 4 8.84 -5.79 1.27
N VAL A 5 7.92 -6.17 0.39
CA VAL A 5 7.52 -7.54 0.13
C VAL A 5 7.74 -7.84 -1.34
N ALA A 6 8.43 -8.94 -1.63
CA ALA A 6 8.62 -9.42 -2.99
C ALA A 6 8.16 -10.88 -3.07
N LEU A 7 7.40 -11.19 -4.11
CA LEU A 7 6.85 -12.52 -4.39
C LEU A 7 7.36 -13.03 -5.75
N ASP A 8 7.58 -14.33 -5.87
CA ASP A 8 7.59 -14.97 -7.17
C ASP A 8 6.13 -15.16 -7.64
N PRO A 9 5.70 -14.49 -8.72
CA PRO A 9 4.33 -14.62 -9.19
C PRO A 9 3.99 -16.02 -9.72
N ASN A 10 5.00 -16.85 -10.06
CA ASN A 10 4.79 -18.16 -10.68
C ASN A 10 4.43 -19.27 -9.69
N ASN A 11 4.80 -19.12 -8.42
CA ASN A 11 4.55 -20.14 -7.40
C ASN A 11 4.07 -19.57 -6.05
N GLY A 12 4.14 -18.23 -5.84
CA GLY A 12 3.73 -17.59 -4.59
C GLY A 12 4.82 -17.54 -3.51
N GLU A 13 6.03 -18.01 -3.79
CA GLU A 13 7.13 -17.91 -2.83
C GLU A 13 7.44 -16.46 -2.45
N ILE A 14 7.63 -16.21 -1.16
CA ILE A 14 8.06 -14.92 -0.63
C ILE A 14 9.56 -14.80 -0.79
N LEU A 15 10.02 -14.06 -1.81
CA LEU A 15 11.43 -13.83 -2.11
C LEU A 15 12.07 -12.83 -1.13
N ALA A 16 11.30 -11.89 -0.62
CA ALA A 16 11.74 -10.96 0.40
C ALA A 16 10.56 -10.49 1.26
N LEU A 17 10.78 -10.46 2.57
CA LEU A 17 9.85 -9.97 3.56
C LEU A 17 10.62 -9.09 4.55
N ALA A 18 10.67 -7.78 4.30
CA ALA A 18 11.43 -6.84 5.09
C ALA A 18 10.51 -5.84 5.80
N SER A 19 10.67 -5.73 7.12
CA SER A 19 10.05 -4.70 7.95
C SER A 19 11.15 -3.84 8.58
N ALA A 20 11.06 -2.52 8.44
CA ALA A 20 12.06 -1.58 8.92
C ALA A 20 11.48 -0.64 10.01
N PRO A 21 12.26 -0.31 11.06
CA PRO A 21 13.62 -0.77 11.29
C PRO A 21 13.68 -2.26 11.61
N THR A 22 14.78 -2.89 11.18
CA THR A 22 15.04 -4.31 11.43
C THR A 22 15.52 -4.52 12.86
N ILE A 23 15.33 -5.74 13.36
CA ILE A 23 15.82 -6.18 14.66
C ILE A 23 16.90 -7.24 14.41
N ASN A 24 17.99 -7.15 15.16
CA ASN A 24 18.89 -8.30 15.26
C ASN A 24 18.24 -9.34 16.20
N PRO A 25 17.91 -10.56 15.74
CA PRO A 25 17.27 -11.58 16.57
C PRO A 25 18.04 -11.88 17.87
N ASN A 26 19.37 -11.78 17.85
CA ASN A 26 20.22 -12.01 19.03
C ASN A 26 19.98 -10.97 20.15
N ASP A 27 19.53 -9.77 19.80
CA ASP A 27 19.21 -8.74 20.80
C ASP A 27 18.01 -9.13 21.68
N TYR A 28 17.15 -10.03 21.20
CA TYR A 28 16.02 -10.57 21.98
C TYR A 28 16.46 -11.48 23.12
N LEU A 29 17.63 -12.09 23.02
CA LEU A 29 18.21 -12.91 24.08
C LEU A 29 18.69 -12.08 25.27
N ASN A 30 19.02 -10.82 25.02
CA ASN A 30 19.40 -9.87 26.06
C ASN A 30 18.17 -9.13 26.60
N THR A 31 17.81 -9.37 27.85
CA THR A 31 16.62 -8.79 28.50
C THR A 31 16.58 -7.24 28.43
N LYS A 32 17.75 -6.60 28.60
CA LYS A 32 17.85 -5.13 28.59
C LYS A 32 17.67 -4.57 27.18
N LEU A 33 18.27 -5.18 26.16
CA LEU A 33 18.10 -4.78 24.76
C LEU A 33 16.67 -5.08 24.28
N ARG A 34 16.12 -6.24 24.60
CA ARG A 34 14.72 -6.59 24.31
C ARG A 34 13.74 -5.57 24.89
N SER A 35 13.93 -5.17 26.15
CA SER A 35 13.11 -4.15 26.79
C SER A 35 13.21 -2.79 26.05
N ALA A 36 14.40 -2.41 25.62
CA ALA A 36 14.59 -1.18 24.84
C ALA A 36 13.86 -1.23 23.50
N LEU A 37 13.94 -2.35 22.77
CA LEU A 37 13.26 -2.55 21.49
C LEU A 37 11.73 -2.51 21.63
N ILE A 38 11.18 -3.16 22.66
CA ILE A 38 9.72 -3.19 22.92
C ILE A 38 9.20 -1.80 23.29
N ASN A 39 9.98 -1.01 24.04
CA ASN A 39 9.59 0.31 24.51
C ASN A 39 9.93 1.45 23.53
N ASP A 40 10.54 1.18 22.38
CA ASP A 40 10.81 2.21 21.35
C ASP A 40 9.51 2.60 20.64
N SER A 41 8.85 3.64 21.17
CA SER A 41 7.59 4.16 20.64
C SER A 41 7.78 4.96 19.33
N ILE A 42 8.99 5.40 19.00
CA ILE A 42 9.30 6.16 17.79
C ILE A 42 9.56 5.23 16.61
N ALA A 43 10.52 4.35 16.74
CA ALA A 43 10.92 3.43 15.68
C ALA A 43 9.94 2.25 15.57
N ARG A 44 9.42 1.75 16.71
CA ARG A 44 8.52 0.60 16.79
C ARG A 44 9.08 -0.61 16.02
N PRO A 45 10.30 -1.06 16.36
CA PRO A 45 10.99 -2.08 15.58
C PRO A 45 10.33 -3.47 15.69
N THR A 46 9.59 -3.73 16.77
CA THR A 46 8.86 -4.98 17.00
C THR A 46 7.55 -5.10 16.21
N TYR A 47 7.13 -4.03 15.54
CA TYR A 47 5.91 -4.04 14.74
C TYR A 47 6.22 -4.47 13.32
N ASP A 48 5.70 -5.62 12.91
CA ASP A 48 5.85 -6.14 11.54
C ASP A 48 4.97 -5.35 10.57
N ARG A 49 5.61 -4.44 9.83
CA ARG A 49 4.93 -3.61 8.84
C ARG A 49 4.57 -4.35 7.57
N ALA A 50 5.25 -5.45 7.27
CA ALA A 50 5.01 -6.21 6.04
C ALA A 50 3.72 -7.04 6.12
N LEU A 51 3.46 -7.64 7.30
CA LEU A 51 2.35 -8.57 7.52
C LEU A 51 1.19 -7.95 8.31
N GLN A 52 1.49 -7.12 9.32
CA GLN A 52 0.49 -6.56 10.24
C GLN A 52 0.17 -5.09 9.94
N GLY A 53 1.12 -4.35 9.35
CA GLY A 53 0.91 -2.95 8.96
C GLY A 53 -0.19 -2.84 7.92
N THR A 54 -1.23 -2.05 8.22
CA THR A 54 -2.31 -1.76 7.27
C THR A 54 -2.28 -0.31 6.86
N TYR A 55 -2.32 -0.07 5.57
CA TYR A 55 -2.20 1.24 4.97
C TYR A 55 -3.24 1.43 3.88
N PRO A 56 -3.80 2.64 3.72
CA PRO A 56 -4.48 2.96 2.47
C PRO A 56 -3.52 2.75 1.30
N PRO A 57 -3.86 1.89 0.32
CA PRO A 57 -2.93 1.59 -0.78
C PRO A 57 -2.70 2.76 -1.75
N GLY A 58 -3.50 3.83 -1.63
CA GLY A 58 -3.41 5.00 -2.49
C GLY A 58 -3.51 4.66 -3.97
N SER A 59 -2.85 5.44 -4.81
CA SER A 59 -2.93 5.29 -6.27
C SER A 59 -2.43 3.94 -6.81
N THR A 60 -1.79 3.08 -6.01
CA THR A 60 -1.47 1.71 -6.43
C THR A 60 -2.71 0.83 -6.55
N PHE A 61 -3.82 1.23 -5.93
CA PHE A 61 -5.09 0.53 -5.97
C PHE A 61 -5.92 0.82 -7.23
N LYS A 62 -5.58 1.86 -7.97
CA LYS A 62 -6.31 2.28 -9.18
C LYS A 62 -6.41 1.16 -10.24
N MET A 63 -5.39 0.30 -10.34
CA MET A 63 -5.44 -0.86 -11.23
C MET A 63 -6.53 -1.85 -10.81
N VAL A 64 -6.66 -2.12 -9.50
CA VAL A 64 -7.69 -3.01 -8.95
C VAL A 64 -9.09 -2.42 -9.16
N THR A 65 -9.25 -1.12 -8.94
CA THR A 65 -10.50 -0.39 -9.25
C THR A 65 -10.88 -0.51 -10.73
N ALA A 66 -9.91 -0.33 -11.64
CA ALA A 66 -10.16 -0.46 -13.08
C ALA A 66 -10.54 -1.90 -13.46
N LEU A 67 -9.83 -2.90 -12.94
CA LEU A 67 -10.14 -4.32 -13.18
C LEU A 67 -11.56 -4.67 -12.72
N ALA A 68 -11.95 -4.18 -11.54
CA ALA A 68 -13.31 -4.36 -11.05
C ALA A 68 -14.35 -3.69 -11.97
N GLY A 69 -14.12 -2.44 -12.37
CA GLY A 69 -15.03 -1.72 -13.27
C GLY A 69 -15.17 -2.36 -14.66
N LEU A 70 -14.07 -2.88 -15.21
CA LEU A 70 -14.07 -3.64 -16.48
C LEU A 70 -14.85 -4.96 -16.32
N GLN A 71 -14.64 -5.72 -15.25
CA GLN A 71 -15.32 -6.97 -14.97
C GLN A 71 -16.81 -6.78 -14.72
N MET A 72 -17.19 -5.74 -14.00
CA MET A 72 -18.58 -5.39 -13.71
C MET A 72 -19.34 -4.81 -14.93
N GLY A 73 -18.63 -4.48 -16.01
CA GLY A 73 -19.19 -3.86 -17.20
C GLY A 73 -19.59 -2.38 -17.00
N THR A 74 -19.20 -1.76 -15.89
CA THR A 74 -19.48 -0.33 -15.63
C THR A 74 -18.53 0.58 -16.41
N MET A 75 -17.46 0.03 -16.95
CA MET A 75 -16.55 0.66 -17.90
C MET A 75 -16.03 -0.34 -18.93
N THR A 76 -15.48 0.18 -20.02
CA THR A 76 -14.80 -0.58 -21.07
C THR A 76 -13.40 -0.01 -21.31
N GLU A 77 -12.56 -0.69 -22.11
CA GLU A 77 -11.26 -0.15 -22.52
C GLU A 77 -11.37 1.20 -23.24
N LYS A 78 -12.52 1.48 -23.88
CA LYS A 78 -12.79 2.73 -24.61
C LYS A 78 -13.36 3.84 -23.73
N THR A 79 -13.70 3.55 -22.48
CA THR A 79 -14.26 4.55 -21.57
C THR A 79 -13.27 5.69 -21.34
N THR A 80 -13.74 6.92 -21.50
CA THR A 80 -12.94 8.13 -21.29
C THR A 80 -13.65 9.09 -20.35
N TYR A 81 -12.87 9.82 -19.56
CA TYR A 81 -13.37 10.93 -18.72
C TYR A 81 -12.54 12.19 -18.93
N VAL A 82 -13.19 13.35 -18.86
CA VAL A 82 -12.52 14.65 -18.99
C VAL A 82 -12.08 15.14 -17.61
N CYS A 83 -10.78 15.31 -17.40
CA CYS A 83 -10.25 15.88 -16.18
C CYS A 83 -10.25 17.42 -16.21
N LYS A 84 -10.97 18.04 -15.28
CA LYS A 84 -11.00 19.50 -15.07
C LYS A 84 -10.24 19.88 -13.81
N HIS A 85 -8.91 19.58 -13.78
CA HIS A 85 -8.02 19.70 -12.62
C HIS A 85 -8.42 18.86 -11.40
N GLY A 86 -9.30 17.88 -11.57
CA GLY A 86 -9.75 16.98 -10.52
C GLY A 86 -11.25 16.67 -10.60
N PHE A 87 -11.72 15.89 -9.64
CA PHE A 87 -13.12 15.52 -9.50
C PHE A 87 -13.83 16.55 -8.60
N ARG A 88 -15.05 16.95 -8.98
CA ARG A 88 -15.86 17.90 -8.20
C ARG A 88 -17.28 17.38 -8.01
N TYR A 89 -17.78 17.52 -6.79
CA TYR A 89 -19.17 17.28 -6.47
C TYR A 89 -19.61 18.22 -5.34
N GLY A 90 -20.49 19.15 -5.63
CA GLY A 90 -20.85 20.23 -4.70
C GLY A 90 -19.61 21.02 -4.26
N ARG A 91 -19.37 21.08 -2.94
CA ARG A 91 -18.17 21.72 -2.35
C ARG A 91 -16.94 20.83 -2.31
N MET A 92 -17.10 19.53 -2.55
CA MET A 92 -15.97 18.59 -2.54
C MET A 92 -15.13 18.75 -3.80
N HIS A 93 -13.82 18.82 -3.61
CA HIS A 93 -12.84 18.83 -4.69
C HIS A 93 -11.69 17.91 -4.40
N ILE A 94 -11.45 16.94 -5.30
CA ILE A 94 -10.30 16.03 -5.27
C ILE A 94 -9.36 16.47 -6.38
N GLY A 95 -8.26 17.13 -6.01
CA GLY A 95 -7.27 17.65 -6.96
C GLY A 95 -6.60 16.56 -7.81
N CYS A 96 -6.17 16.92 -9.02
CA CYS A 96 -5.48 16.03 -9.93
C CYS A 96 -4.28 16.71 -10.58
N HIS A 97 -3.17 15.99 -10.70
CA HIS A 97 -1.92 16.46 -11.30
C HIS A 97 -1.54 15.65 -12.55
N CYS A 98 -2.53 15.11 -13.29
CA CYS A 98 -2.28 14.29 -14.48
C CYS A 98 -1.70 15.06 -15.68
N GLY A 99 -1.73 16.37 -15.66
CA GLY A 99 -1.16 17.23 -16.72
C GLY A 99 -1.94 17.25 -18.02
N MET A 100 -3.04 16.52 -18.12
CA MET A 100 -3.91 16.47 -19.29
C MET A 100 -5.33 16.87 -18.89
N TYR A 101 -5.65 18.11 -19.16
CA TYR A 101 -6.90 18.73 -18.72
C TYR A 101 -7.78 19.11 -19.91
N TYR A 102 -9.09 19.11 -19.68
CA TYR A 102 -10.12 19.49 -20.66
C TYR A 102 -10.18 18.63 -21.93
N THR A 103 -9.48 17.49 -21.94
CA THR A 103 -9.52 16.49 -23.00
C THR A 103 -9.91 15.11 -22.45
N PRO A 104 -10.63 14.28 -23.24
CA PRO A 104 -10.94 12.93 -22.83
C PRO A 104 -9.66 12.09 -22.61
N GLN A 105 -9.59 11.42 -21.48
CA GLN A 105 -8.48 10.52 -21.15
C GLN A 105 -8.97 9.09 -21.10
N GLY A 106 -8.27 8.18 -21.78
CA GLY A 106 -8.47 6.74 -21.69
C GLY A 106 -7.74 6.12 -20.50
N LEU A 107 -8.06 4.86 -20.22
CA LEU A 107 -7.60 4.11 -19.04
C LEU A 107 -6.07 4.02 -18.96
N GLU A 108 -5.38 3.65 -20.04
CA GLU A 108 -3.90 3.52 -20.05
C GLU A 108 -3.21 4.83 -19.65
N HIS A 109 -3.68 5.95 -20.20
CA HIS A 109 -3.15 7.27 -19.87
C HIS A 109 -3.46 7.63 -18.42
N ALA A 110 -4.69 7.36 -17.98
CA ALA A 110 -5.12 7.64 -16.60
C ALA A 110 -4.30 6.85 -15.56
N ILE A 111 -3.90 5.60 -15.85
CA ILE A 111 -2.98 4.83 -15.01
C ILE A 111 -1.59 5.47 -15.04
N GLY A 112 -1.03 5.72 -16.23
CA GLY A 112 0.31 6.28 -16.42
C GLY A 112 0.51 7.60 -15.70
N LYS A 113 -0.46 8.51 -15.80
CA LYS A 113 -0.47 9.84 -15.16
C LYS A 113 -1.13 9.87 -13.79
N SER A 114 -1.64 8.73 -13.32
CA SER A 114 -2.31 8.62 -12.02
C SER A 114 -3.50 9.58 -11.84
N CYS A 115 -4.36 9.71 -12.86
CA CYS A 115 -5.45 10.67 -12.89
C CYS A 115 -6.50 10.38 -11.80
N ASN A 116 -6.62 11.25 -10.79
CA ASN A 116 -7.60 11.10 -9.71
C ASN A 116 -9.03 11.24 -10.23
N ASN A 117 -9.27 12.18 -11.15
CA ASN A 117 -10.60 12.37 -11.72
C ASN A 117 -11.12 11.10 -12.40
N TYR A 118 -10.29 10.47 -13.25
CA TYR A 118 -10.66 9.24 -13.95
C TYR A 118 -11.15 8.17 -12.97
N PHE A 119 -10.39 7.92 -11.92
CA PHE A 119 -10.71 6.86 -10.96
C PHE A 119 -11.82 7.21 -9.98
N SER A 120 -12.08 8.49 -9.74
CA SER A 120 -13.28 8.93 -9.02
C SER A 120 -14.53 8.69 -9.86
N GLU A 121 -14.53 9.07 -11.14
CA GLU A 121 -15.65 8.81 -12.06
C GLU A 121 -15.90 7.32 -12.22
N ALA A 122 -14.85 6.53 -12.49
CA ALA A 122 -14.96 5.08 -12.64
C ALA A 122 -15.53 4.40 -11.38
N TYR A 123 -15.09 4.81 -10.18
CA TYR A 123 -15.61 4.26 -8.94
C TYR A 123 -17.04 4.70 -8.65
N ARG A 124 -17.39 5.94 -8.98
CA ARG A 124 -18.79 6.39 -8.93
C ARG A 124 -19.68 5.48 -9.78
N ASP A 125 -19.24 5.17 -11.00
CA ASP A 125 -20.01 4.34 -11.92
C ASP A 125 -20.10 2.87 -11.44
N ILE A 126 -19.05 2.35 -10.80
CA ILE A 126 -19.07 1.05 -10.10
C ILE A 126 -20.15 1.03 -9.02
N VAL A 127 -20.16 1.99 -8.11
CA VAL A 127 -21.13 2.02 -7.01
C VAL A 127 -22.55 2.27 -7.52
N ARG A 128 -22.70 3.03 -8.61
CA ARG A 128 -23.97 3.32 -9.28
C ARG A 128 -24.38 2.28 -10.32
N LYS A 129 -23.80 1.08 -10.30
CA LYS A 129 -24.18 0.00 -11.21
C LYS A 129 -25.70 -0.23 -11.21
N ASP A 130 -26.32 -0.18 -10.02
CA ASP A 130 -27.76 0.02 -9.87
C ASP A 130 -28.01 1.40 -9.25
N PRO A 131 -28.63 2.34 -10.00
CA PRO A 131 -28.89 3.69 -9.48
C PRO A 131 -29.95 3.76 -8.38
N ASN A 132 -30.76 2.68 -8.21
CA ASN A 132 -31.78 2.58 -7.18
C ASN A 132 -31.29 1.88 -5.92
N ASP A 133 -30.22 1.07 -6.03
CA ASP A 133 -29.64 0.34 -4.91
C ASP A 133 -28.11 0.27 -5.03
N TYR A 134 -27.43 1.17 -4.33
CA TYR A 134 -25.97 1.23 -4.31
C TYR A 134 -25.32 0.01 -3.64
N SER A 135 -26.07 -0.77 -2.86
CA SER A 135 -25.57 -2.00 -2.23
C SER A 135 -25.14 -3.03 -3.26
N VAL A 136 -25.81 -3.10 -4.39
CA VAL A 136 -25.49 -4.00 -5.51
C VAL A 136 -24.07 -3.73 -6.02
N GLY A 137 -23.78 -2.48 -6.38
CA GLY A 137 -22.49 -2.10 -6.94
C GLY A 137 -21.34 -2.29 -5.96
N ILE A 138 -21.50 -1.83 -4.70
CA ILE A 138 -20.42 -1.91 -3.70
C ILE A 138 -20.15 -3.36 -3.26
N ASN A 139 -21.17 -4.21 -3.14
CA ASN A 139 -21.00 -5.60 -2.72
C ASN A 139 -20.37 -6.44 -3.83
N GLU A 140 -20.75 -6.22 -5.10
CA GLU A 140 -20.10 -6.89 -6.24
C GLU A 140 -18.63 -6.48 -6.35
N TRP A 141 -18.33 -5.17 -6.23
CA TRP A 141 -16.97 -4.66 -6.18
C TRP A 141 -16.17 -5.30 -5.04
N ALA A 142 -16.72 -5.36 -3.82
CA ALA A 142 -16.05 -5.99 -2.68
C ALA A 142 -15.82 -7.49 -2.90
N SER A 143 -16.76 -8.20 -3.54
CA SER A 143 -16.62 -9.61 -3.91
C SER A 143 -15.45 -9.84 -4.88
N ILE A 144 -15.33 -9.01 -5.91
CA ILE A 144 -14.20 -9.05 -6.85
C ILE A 144 -12.89 -8.83 -6.08
N LEU A 145 -12.81 -7.84 -5.21
CA LEU A 145 -11.62 -7.55 -4.43
C LEU A 145 -11.24 -8.69 -3.47
N ASN A 146 -12.25 -9.31 -2.85
CA ASN A 146 -12.03 -10.48 -2.00
C ASN A 146 -11.44 -11.67 -2.78
N SER A 147 -11.70 -11.78 -4.08
CA SER A 147 -11.08 -12.79 -4.94
C SER A 147 -9.58 -12.57 -5.16
N PHE A 148 -9.07 -11.33 -4.92
CA PHE A 148 -7.64 -10.99 -4.92
C PHE A 148 -6.96 -11.29 -3.58
N GLY A 149 -7.67 -11.82 -2.57
CA GLY A 149 -7.16 -11.99 -1.22
C GLY A 149 -7.22 -10.73 -0.35
N LEU A 150 -7.88 -9.66 -0.81
CA LEU A 150 -8.06 -8.42 -0.06
C LEU A 150 -9.21 -8.57 0.96
N GLY A 151 -9.12 -7.84 2.07
CA GLY A 151 -10.16 -7.88 3.12
C GLY A 151 -10.20 -9.18 3.94
N LYS A 152 -9.26 -10.10 3.74
CA LYS A 152 -9.15 -11.37 4.44
C LYS A 152 -7.69 -11.75 4.72
N PHE A 153 -7.47 -12.68 5.63
CA PHE A 153 -6.14 -13.24 5.84
C PHE A 153 -5.68 -14.00 4.60
N MET A 154 -4.42 -13.81 4.23
CA MET A 154 -3.86 -14.43 3.00
C MET A 154 -3.70 -15.95 3.13
N GLY A 155 -3.63 -16.49 4.35
CA GLY A 155 -3.44 -17.92 4.59
C GLY A 155 -2.00 -18.37 4.36
N THR A 156 -1.03 -17.50 4.63
CA THR A 156 0.40 -17.81 4.55
C THR A 156 0.81 -18.87 5.59
N ASP A 157 1.99 -19.45 5.41
CA ASP A 157 2.66 -20.31 6.39
C ASP A 157 3.25 -19.53 7.59
N LEU A 158 3.00 -18.22 7.66
CA LEU A 158 3.39 -17.37 8.78
C LEU A 158 2.24 -17.23 9.80
N PRO A 159 2.55 -17.24 11.11
CA PRO A 159 1.54 -17.27 12.17
C PRO A 159 0.88 -15.90 12.42
N VAL A 160 1.30 -14.85 11.72
CA VAL A 160 0.84 -13.46 11.93
C VAL A 160 0.42 -12.82 10.62
N GLY A 161 -0.50 -11.86 10.71
CA GLY A 161 -0.96 -11.09 9.57
C GLY A 161 -2.15 -10.20 9.91
N SER A 162 -2.53 -9.37 8.99
CA SER A 162 -3.77 -8.58 9.06
C SER A 162 -4.62 -8.83 7.82
N LYS A 163 -5.93 -8.81 8.00
CA LYS A 163 -6.88 -8.94 6.90
C LYS A 163 -7.05 -7.66 6.07
N GLY A 164 -6.58 -6.51 6.58
CA GLY A 164 -6.93 -5.22 6.01
C GLY A 164 -8.43 -4.92 6.11
N LEU A 165 -8.92 -4.02 5.26
CA LEU A 165 -10.33 -3.65 5.21
C LEU A 165 -10.73 -3.37 3.75
N ILE A 166 -11.76 -4.05 3.26
CA ILE A 166 -12.51 -3.72 2.06
C ILE A 166 -13.96 -3.50 2.50
N PRO A 167 -14.48 -2.27 2.40
CA PRO A 167 -15.82 -1.95 2.88
C PRO A 167 -16.91 -2.54 1.97
N THR A 168 -18.01 -2.96 2.58
CA THR A 168 -19.25 -3.44 1.96
C THR A 168 -20.40 -2.46 2.18
N ALA A 169 -21.57 -2.74 1.61
CA ALA A 169 -22.79 -1.99 1.94
C ALA A 169 -23.07 -2.02 3.44
N GLU A 170 -23.04 -3.20 4.07
CA GLU A 170 -23.23 -3.37 5.51
C GLU A 170 -22.28 -2.51 6.35
N PHE A 171 -21.00 -2.40 5.94
CA PHE A 171 -20.03 -1.52 6.61
C PHE A 171 -20.51 -0.06 6.62
N TYR A 172 -21.07 0.41 5.50
CA TYR A 172 -21.55 1.79 5.38
C TYR A 172 -22.90 2.02 6.04
N ASP A 173 -23.78 1.03 6.00
CA ASP A 173 -25.09 1.05 6.70
C ASP A 173 -24.87 1.16 8.22
N ASN A 174 -23.95 0.35 8.77
CA ASN A 174 -23.57 0.41 10.17
C ASN A 174 -22.94 1.76 10.57
N ARG A 175 -22.24 2.42 9.64
CA ARG A 175 -21.52 3.67 9.91
C ARG A 175 -22.39 4.93 9.74
N PHE A 176 -23.27 4.92 8.76
CA PHE A 176 -24.02 6.10 8.33
C PHE A 176 -25.54 5.97 8.49
N GLY A 177 -26.04 4.76 8.72
CA GLY A 177 -27.45 4.38 8.62
C GLY A 177 -27.78 3.76 7.27
N GLU A 178 -28.72 2.82 7.27
CA GLU A 178 -29.20 2.12 6.08
C GLU A 178 -29.76 3.10 5.06
N GLY A 179 -29.28 3.01 3.81
CA GLY A 179 -29.72 3.85 2.70
C GLY A 179 -29.30 5.35 2.79
N VAL A 180 -28.50 5.75 3.79
CA VAL A 180 -28.12 7.15 3.99
C VAL A 180 -26.84 7.53 3.24
N TRP A 181 -25.99 6.57 2.91
CA TRP A 181 -24.75 6.81 2.16
C TRP A 181 -24.98 6.83 0.64
N ASN A 182 -24.06 7.42 -0.09
CA ASN A 182 -24.10 7.51 -1.55
C ASN A 182 -22.68 7.45 -2.14
N PRO A 183 -22.52 7.25 -3.46
CA PRO A 183 -21.21 7.11 -4.11
C PRO A 183 -20.23 8.23 -3.82
N TYR A 184 -20.70 9.46 -3.68
CA TYR A 184 -19.84 10.62 -3.46
C TYR A 184 -19.23 10.66 -2.06
N ARG A 185 -19.95 10.08 -1.07
CA ARG A 185 -19.48 10.02 0.33
C ARG A 185 -18.31 9.07 0.50
N ILE A 186 -18.21 8.08 -0.37
CA ILE A 186 -17.20 7.00 -0.34
C ILE A 186 -16.25 7.06 -1.53
N ILE A 187 -16.25 8.17 -2.27
CA ILE A 187 -15.56 8.32 -3.57
C ILE A 187 -14.05 8.09 -3.49
N PHE A 188 -13.42 8.34 -2.34
CA PHE A 188 -11.99 8.18 -2.13
C PHE A 188 -11.51 6.72 -2.25
N ASN A 189 -12.41 5.75 -2.07
CA ASN A 189 -12.09 4.33 -2.24
C ASN A 189 -11.61 4.00 -3.66
N GLY A 190 -12.13 4.67 -4.66
CA GLY A 190 -11.71 4.48 -6.05
C GLY A 190 -10.23 4.77 -6.30
N MET A 191 -9.60 5.52 -5.40
CA MET A 191 -8.18 5.87 -5.46
C MET A 191 -7.35 5.13 -4.41
N GLY A 192 -7.94 4.15 -3.70
CA GLY A 192 -7.27 3.43 -2.61
C GLY A 192 -7.04 4.28 -1.36
N GLN A 193 -7.91 5.26 -1.13
CA GLN A 193 -7.97 6.09 0.07
C GLN A 193 -9.31 5.83 0.78
N GLY A 194 -9.68 6.67 1.73
CA GLY A 194 -10.94 6.51 2.45
C GLY A 194 -10.89 5.35 3.43
N ASP A 195 -11.78 4.37 3.25
CA ASP A 195 -11.94 3.28 4.21
C ASP A 195 -11.16 2.00 3.83
N ILE A 196 -10.47 2.00 2.69
CA ILE A 196 -9.66 0.85 2.25
C ILE A 196 -8.34 0.80 3.00
N ASN A 197 -8.01 -0.38 3.54
CA ASN A 197 -6.71 -0.66 4.13
C ASN A 197 -6.19 -2.02 3.65
N THR A 198 -4.92 -2.06 3.25
CA THR A 198 -4.24 -3.27 2.79
C THR A 198 -2.88 -3.42 3.46
N THR A 199 -2.39 -4.67 3.60
CA THR A 199 -1.01 -4.92 4.02
C THR A 199 -0.07 -4.84 2.81
N PRO A 200 1.24 -4.58 3.00
CA PRO A 200 2.23 -4.70 1.94
C PRO A 200 2.24 -6.07 1.26
N LEU A 201 1.99 -7.15 2.00
CA LEU A 201 1.85 -8.49 1.43
C LEU A 201 0.66 -8.57 0.47
N GLN A 202 -0.50 -8.04 0.84
CA GLN A 202 -1.66 -7.97 -0.05
C GLN A 202 -1.38 -7.10 -1.29
N MET A 203 -0.60 -6.01 -1.13
CA MET A 203 -0.18 -5.18 -2.26
C MET A 203 0.75 -5.94 -3.22
N ALA A 204 1.71 -6.71 -2.71
CA ALA A 204 2.57 -7.56 -3.53
C ALA A 204 1.75 -8.64 -4.24
N ASN A 205 0.75 -9.23 -3.57
CA ASN A 205 -0.11 -10.26 -4.14
C ASN A 205 -0.99 -9.74 -5.28
N TYR A 206 -1.68 -8.59 -5.13
CA TYR A 206 -2.44 -8.08 -6.28
C TYR A 206 -1.52 -7.64 -7.44
N THR A 207 -0.28 -7.30 -7.15
CA THR A 207 0.72 -7.02 -8.20
C THR A 207 1.12 -8.30 -8.95
N ALA A 208 1.30 -9.43 -8.23
CA ALA A 208 1.51 -10.74 -8.81
C ALA A 208 0.29 -11.20 -9.63
N ILE A 209 -0.93 -10.97 -9.16
CA ILE A 209 -2.18 -11.23 -9.90
C ILE A 209 -2.21 -10.47 -11.22
N ILE A 210 -1.81 -9.18 -11.22
CA ILE A 210 -1.75 -8.37 -12.45
C ILE A 210 -0.67 -8.92 -13.40
N ALA A 211 0.49 -9.29 -12.87
CA ALA A 211 1.56 -9.91 -13.64
C ALA A 211 1.11 -11.20 -14.34
N ASN A 212 0.33 -12.02 -13.64
CA ASN A 212 -0.19 -13.31 -14.08
C ASN A 212 -1.51 -13.25 -14.87
N LYS A 213 -2.08 -12.05 -15.05
CA LYS A 213 -3.36 -11.87 -15.74
C LYS A 213 -4.52 -12.62 -15.08
N GLY A 214 -4.61 -12.53 -13.72
CA GLY A 214 -5.80 -12.92 -12.99
C GLY A 214 -5.69 -14.11 -12.05
N PHE A 215 -4.51 -14.66 -11.81
CA PHE A 215 -4.33 -15.72 -10.83
C PHE A 215 -3.15 -15.47 -9.88
N PHE A 216 -3.12 -16.22 -8.77
CA PHE A 216 -2.05 -16.22 -7.79
C PHE A 216 -1.97 -17.56 -7.07
N TYR A 217 -0.86 -17.75 -6.37
CA TYR A 217 -0.68 -18.80 -5.37
C TYR A 217 -0.67 -18.18 -3.99
N THR A 218 -1.06 -18.92 -2.95
CA THR A 218 -0.97 -18.42 -1.57
C THR A 218 0.48 -18.07 -1.26
N PRO A 219 0.78 -16.82 -0.85
CA PRO A 219 2.14 -16.46 -0.48
C PRO A 219 2.67 -17.31 0.67
N HIS A 220 3.91 -17.81 0.55
CA HIS A 220 4.54 -18.69 1.54
C HIS A 220 6.06 -18.56 1.52
N ILE A 221 6.73 -18.91 2.62
CA ILE A 221 8.19 -18.86 2.77
C ILE A 221 8.82 -20.24 2.54
N VAL A 222 8.13 -21.30 2.92
CA VAL A 222 8.68 -22.66 2.83
C VAL A 222 8.77 -23.10 1.38
N HIS A 223 9.99 -23.26 0.89
CA HIS A 223 10.28 -23.78 -0.46
C HIS A 223 10.35 -25.32 -0.49
N SER A 224 11.00 -25.92 0.51
CA SER A 224 11.17 -27.37 0.59
C SER A 224 11.29 -27.83 2.05
N ILE A 225 10.97 -29.11 2.33
CA ILE A 225 11.13 -29.73 3.62
C ILE A 225 12.01 -30.96 3.41
N ASP A 226 13.14 -31.07 4.12
CA ASP A 226 14.13 -32.16 3.99
C ASP A 226 14.57 -32.38 2.53
N GLY A 227 14.75 -31.28 1.77
CA GLY A 227 15.18 -31.33 0.37
C GLY A 227 14.07 -31.75 -0.61
N LYS A 228 12.86 -32.03 -0.13
CA LYS A 228 11.71 -32.35 -0.98
C LYS A 228 10.89 -31.08 -1.24
N PRO A 229 10.47 -30.83 -2.49
CA PRO A 229 9.60 -29.70 -2.81
C PRO A 229 8.32 -29.68 -1.97
N LEU A 230 7.84 -28.49 -1.67
CA LEU A 230 6.55 -28.31 -0.99
C LEU A 230 5.42 -28.91 -1.84
N THR A 231 4.57 -29.74 -1.23
CA THR A 231 3.45 -30.41 -1.90
C THR A 231 2.09 -30.05 -1.29
N ASP A 232 2.07 -29.17 -0.28
CA ASP A 232 0.82 -28.74 0.36
C ASP A 232 -0.04 -27.96 -0.63
N SER A 233 -1.25 -28.49 -0.89
CA SER A 233 -2.21 -27.92 -1.83
C SER A 233 -2.64 -26.49 -1.47
N THR A 234 -2.54 -26.10 -0.21
CA THR A 234 -2.84 -24.73 0.25
C THR A 234 -1.97 -23.70 -0.47
N TYR A 235 -0.71 -24.05 -0.76
CA TYR A 235 0.27 -23.15 -1.38
C TYR A 235 0.47 -23.45 -2.87
N MET A 236 0.34 -24.71 -3.27
CA MET A 236 0.66 -25.17 -4.64
C MET A 236 -0.52 -25.09 -5.61
N VAL A 237 -1.75 -24.87 -5.12
CA VAL A 237 -2.93 -24.73 -5.98
C VAL A 237 -3.12 -23.31 -6.44
N LYS A 238 -3.23 -23.15 -7.75
CA LYS A 238 -3.53 -21.89 -8.42
C LYS A 238 -4.93 -21.39 -8.03
N LYS A 239 -5.01 -20.14 -7.57
CA LYS A 239 -6.25 -19.43 -7.22
C LYS A 239 -6.56 -18.40 -8.29
N ASN A 240 -7.73 -18.49 -8.91
CA ASN A 240 -8.17 -17.53 -9.92
C ASN A 240 -9.01 -16.42 -9.26
N THR A 241 -8.86 -15.20 -9.76
CA THR A 241 -9.75 -14.09 -9.42
C THR A 241 -11.05 -14.17 -10.21
N LEU A 242 -12.04 -13.36 -9.83
CA LEU A 242 -13.30 -13.20 -10.57
C LEU A 242 -13.16 -12.32 -11.82
N VAL A 243 -11.96 -11.89 -12.17
CA VAL A 243 -11.70 -11.00 -13.31
C VAL A 243 -11.23 -11.79 -14.51
N ASP A 244 -11.90 -11.59 -15.65
CA ASP A 244 -11.53 -12.20 -16.94
C ASP A 244 -10.11 -11.78 -17.35
N PRO A 245 -9.22 -12.72 -17.75
CA PRO A 245 -7.85 -12.44 -18.18
C PRO A 245 -7.71 -11.36 -19.25
N LYS A 246 -8.69 -11.20 -20.13
CA LYS A 246 -8.69 -10.17 -21.20
C LYS A 246 -8.56 -8.73 -20.68
N HIS A 247 -8.97 -8.46 -19.43
CA HIS A 247 -8.95 -7.12 -18.85
C HIS A 247 -7.57 -6.70 -18.33
N PHE A 248 -6.61 -7.62 -18.21
CA PHE A 248 -5.31 -7.31 -17.62
C PHE A 248 -4.36 -6.64 -18.59
N ASP A 249 -4.45 -6.87 -19.89
CA ASP A 249 -3.50 -6.32 -20.89
C ASP A 249 -3.50 -4.78 -20.90
N ILE A 250 -4.68 -4.15 -20.86
CA ILE A 250 -4.78 -2.68 -20.80
C ILE A 250 -4.21 -2.12 -19.50
N ILE A 251 -4.38 -2.86 -18.37
CA ILE A 251 -3.81 -2.47 -17.09
C ILE A 251 -2.29 -2.53 -17.14
N GLN A 252 -1.73 -3.61 -17.67
CA GLN A 252 -0.28 -3.76 -17.84
C GLN A 252 0.28 -2.65 -18.73
N ARG A 253 -0.33 -2.35 -19.89
CA ARG A 253 0.08 -1.22 -20.73
C ARG A 253 0.06 0.12 -19.97
N GLY A 254 -0.99 0.35 -19.18
CA GLY A 254 -1.07 1.53 -18.30
C GLY A 254 0.04 1.58 -17.26
N MET A 255 0.41 0.42 -16.65
CA MET A 255 1.53 0.32 -15.70
C MET A 255 2.89 0.56 -16.39
N ARG A 256 3.07 0.14 -17.64
CA ARG A 256 4.27 0.50 -18.41
C ARG A 256 4.33 2.01 -18.67
N ASN A 257 3.20 2.63 -18.96
CA ASN A 257 3.11 4.07 -19.18
C ASN A 257 3.52 4.90 -17.94
N VAL A 258 3.47 4.34 -16.75
CA VAL A 258 4.01 4.98 -15.53
C VAL A 258 5.51 5.28 -15.67
N PHE A 259 6.26 4.41 -16.35
CA PHE A 259 7.70 4.57 -16.60
C PHE A 259 8.00 5.34 -17.88
N THR A 260 7.24 5.15 -18.95
CA THR A 260 7.56 5.78 -20.26
C THR A 260 7.14 7.25 -20.32
N MET A 261 5.97 7.59 -19.81
CA MET A 261 5.43 8.96 -19.87
C MET A 261 4.94 9.49 -18.51
N GLY A 262 4.90 8.62 -17.49
CA GLY A 262 4.22 8.86 -16.23
C GLY A 262 5.13 9.27 -15.09
N THR A 263 4.65 8.91 -13.90
CA THR A 263 5.19 9.36 -12.62
C THR A 263 6.54 8.74 -12.25
N ALA A 264 6.92 7.58 -12.80
CA ALA A 264 8.16 6.86 -12.49
C ALA A 264 9.27 7.01 -13.55
N ARG A 265 9.10 7.91 -14.51
CA ARG A 265 10.03 8.09 -15.64
C ARG A 265 11.47 8.36 -15.19
N SER A 266 11.69 9.01 -14.05
CA SER A 266 13.02 9.39 -13.58
C SER A 266 13.91 8.22 -13.11
N PHE A 267 13.35 7.02 -12.93
CA PHE A 267 14.09 5.82 -12.52
C PHE A 267 13.74 4.59 -13.37
N ASP A 268 13.27 4.80 -14.62
CA ASP A 268 13.20 3.72 -15.60
C ASP A 268 14.60 3.21 -15.94
N THR A 269 14.70 2.02 -16.47
CA THR A 269 15.96 1.37 -16.85
C THR A 269 15.82 0.70 -18.20
N SER A 270 16.93 0.65 -18.94
CA SER A 270 17.04 -0.12 -20.18
C SER A 270 17.45 -1.58 -19.96
N SER A 271 17.80 -1.96 -18.72
CA SER A 271 18.28 -3.31 -18.41
C SER A 271 17.18 -4.36 -18.53
N PHE A 272 15.93 -3.98 -18.29
CA PHE A 272 14.73 -4.84 -18.40
C PHE A 272 13.47 -3.99 -18.47
N VAL A 273 12.38 -4.57 -18.96
CA VAL A 273 11.07 -3.89 -18.98
C VAL A 273 10.37 -4.11 -17.66
N GLN A 274 10.00 -3.02 -16.99
CA GLN A 274 9.31 -3.02 -15.72
C GLN A 274 7.91 -2.37 -15.83
N PHE A 275 6.98 -2.86 -15.05
CA PHE A 275 5.62 -2.39 -14.94
C PHE A 275 5.35 -1.98 -13.49
N GLY A 276 4.76 -0.85 -13.25
CA GLY A 276 4.54 -0.44 -11.87
C GLY A 276 3.57 0.70 -11.71
N LYS A 277 3.35 1.07 -10.46
CA LYS A 277 2.47 2.18 -10.11
C LYS A 277 2.95 2.88 -8.84
N THR A 278 3.08 4.20 -8.92
CA THR A 278 3.29 5.05 -7.76
C THR A 278 2.04 5.15 -6.91
N GLY A 279 2.21 5.15 -5.60
CA GLY A 279 1.19 5.48 -4.62
C GLY A 279 1.67 6.53 -3.64
N THR A 280 0.73 7.27 -3.13
CA THR A 280 0.90 8.17 -2.01
C THR A 280 -0.28 7.94 -1.09
N SER A 281 -0.02 7.50 0.12
CA SER A 281 -1.05 7.29 1.13
C SER A 281 -1.09 8.50 2.05
N GLN A 282 -2.23 9.17 2.06
CA GLN A 282 -2.42 10.35 2.91
C GLN A 282 -2.27 9.99 4.39
N ASN A 283 -1.58 10.86 5.11
CA ASN A 283 -1.35 10.73 6.54
C ASN A 283 -1.72 12.03 7.25
N SER A 284 -2.77 11.99 8.07
CA SER A 284 -3.22 13.14 8.85
C SER A 284 -2.24 13.59 9.95
N HIS A 285 -1.17 12.81 10.19
CA HIS A 285 -0.26 13.02 11.33
C HIS A 285 1.19 13.26 10.92
N GLY A 286 1.43 13.66 9.66
CA GLY A 286 2.76 13.94 9.15
C GLY A 286 2.78 13.92 7.63
N GLN A 287 3.96 13.76 7.04
CA GLN A 287 4.06 13.59 5.60
C GLN A 287 3.40 12.29 5.15
N ASP A 288 2.88 12.28 3.93
CA ASP A 288 2.27 11.12 3.31
C ASP A 288 3.25 9.94 3.20
N HIS A 289 2.72 8.72 3.13
CA HIS A 289 3.55 7.54 2.93
C HIS A 289 3.89 7.35 1.45
N SER A 290 5.16 7.06 1.17
CA SER A 290 5.64 6.72 -0.17
C SER A 290 5.34 5.26 -0.46
N LEU A 291 4.56 4.97 -1.51
CA LEU A 291 4.21 3.63 -1.94
C LEU A 291 4.59 3.38 -3.40
N PHE A 292 4.94 2.14 -3.68
CA PHE A 292 5.16 1.68 -5.05
C PHE A 292 4.87 0.19 -5.17
N VAL A 293 4.27 -0.20 -6.29
CA VAL A 293 4.15 -1.60 -6.69
C VAL A 293 4.78 -1.79 -8.07
N LEU A 294 5.42 -2.95 -8.27
CA LEU A 294 6.16 -3.26 -9.48
C LEU A 294 6.15 -4.76 -9.75
N PHE A 295 6.10 -5.15 -11.01
CA PHE A 295 6.50 -6.49 -11.45
C PHE A 295 7.44 -6.43 -12.66
N ALA A 296 8.29 -7.45 -12.82
CA ALA A 296 9.29 -7.56 -13.87
C ALA A 296 9.77 -9.01 -14.06
N PRO A 297 10.37 -9.33 -15.25
CA PRO A 297 10.26 -8.61 -16.51
C PRO A 297 8.87 -8.74 -17.15
N ALA A 298 8.68 -8.09 -18.33
CA ALA A 298 7.40 -8.02 -19.02
C ALA A 298 6.83 -9.39 -19.43
N ASP A 299 7.63 -10.16 -20.16
CA ASP A 299 7.12 -11.35 -20.88
C ASP A 299 7.01 -12.60 -19.96
N LYS A 300 7.88 -12.69 -18.97
CA LYS A 300 7.90 -13.78 -17.97
C LYS A 300 8.19 -13.17 -16.60
N PRO A 301 7.16 -12.66 -15.92
CA PRO A 301 7.35 -12.04 -14.60
C PRO A 301 8.04 -12.99 -13.64
N LYS A 302 9.15 -12.53 -13.04
CA LYS A 302 9.94 -13.29 -12.06
C LYS A 302 9.76 -12.75 -10.64
N ILE A 303 9.32 -11.49 -10.54
CA ILE A 303 9.19 -10.81 -9.26
C ILE A 303 8.03 -9.82 -9.29
N ALA A 304 7.24 -9.81 -8.21
CA ALA A 304 6.23 -8.81 -7.91
C ALA A 304 6.53 -8.17 -6.55
N ILE A 305 6.64 -6.85 -6.50
CA ILE A 305 7.12 -6.11 -5.34
C ILE A 305 6.07 -5.11 -4.88
N ALA A 306 5.88 -5.00 -3.57
CA ALA A 306 5.27 -3.85 -2.91
C ALA A 306 6.27 -3.22 -1.94
N ALA A 307 6.46 -1.91 -2.06
CA ALA A 307 7.32 -1.14 -1.18
C ALA A 307 6.54 0.02 -0.55
N ILE A 308 6.71 0.20 0.76
CA ILE A 308 6.18 1.32 1.52
C ILE A 308 7.26 1.95 2.38
N VAL A 309 7.32 3.28 2.39
CA VAL A 309 8.13 4.07 3.33
C VAL A 309 7.22 5.05 4.04
N GLU A 310 7.03 4.82 5.34
CA GLU A 310 6.21 5.68 6.17
C GLU A 310 6.76 7.11 6.15
N ASN A 311 5.90 8.09 5.86
CA ASN A 311 6.25 9.52 5.80
C ASN A 311 7.31 9.87 4.75
N GLY A 312 7.45 9.02 3.74
CA GLY A 312 8.41 9.17 2.65
C GLY A 312 7.93 10.11 1.52
N SER A 313 6.79 10.79 1.69
CA SER A 313 6.21 11.69 0.71
C SER A 313 5.74 10.95 -0.57
N TRP A 314 6.21 11.34 -1.75
CA TRP A 314 5.79 10.75 -3.02
C TRP A 314 6.35 9.34 -3.23
N GLY A 315 5.59 8.47 -3.92
CA GLY A 315 6.04 7.12 -4.30
C GLY A 315 7.36 7.10 -5.08
N THR A 316 7.71 8.18 -5.75
CA THR A 316 8.96 8.37 -6.50
C THR A 316 10.15 8.77 -5.63
N THR A 317 9.92 9.13 -4.37
CA THR A 317 10.99 9.60 -3.48
C THR A 317 11.84 8.45 -2.98
N TYR A 318 11.19 7.40 -2.45
CA TYR A 318 11.86 6.26 -1.84
C TYR A 318 11.35 4.92 -2.36
N ALA A 319 10.04 4.64 -2.25
CA ALA A 319 9.49 3.30 -2.49
C ALA A 319 9.74 2.83 -3.94
N GLY A 320 9.50 3.66 -4.94
CA GLY A 320 9.69 3.32 -6.35
C GLY A 320 11.15 3.03 -6.72
N PRO A 321 12.09 3.94 -6.43
CA PRO A 321 13.52 3.68 -6.66
C PRO A 321 14.02 2.41 -5.99
N MET A 322 13.64 2.13 -4.73
CA MET A 322 14.04 0.90 -4.02
C MET A 322 13.46 -0.34 -4.69
N ALA A 323 12.15 -0.36 -5.01
CA ALA A 323 11.53 -1.48 -5.70
C ALA A 323 12.19 -1.75 -7.07
N SER A 324 12.49 -0.69 -7.83
CA SER A 324 13.15 -0.80 -9.14
C SER A 324 14.60 -1.32 -9.05
N LEU A 325 15.36 -0.94 -8.01
CA LEU A 325 16.72 -1.45 -7.77
C LEU A 325 16.70 -2.92 -7.35
N ILE A 326 15.74 -3.34 -6.52
CA ILE A 326 15.57 -4.73 -6.12
C ILE A 326 15.21 -5.60 -7.33
N ALA A 327 14.29 -5.13 -8.17
CA ALA A 327 13.93 -5.83 -9.40
C ALA A 327 15.13 -5.92 -10.37
N GLU A 328 15.94 -4.86 -10.50
CA GLU A 328 17.15 -4.89 -11.32
C GLU A 328 18.14 -5.96 -10.84
N LEU A 329 18.42 -5.98 -9.53
CA LEU A 329 19.30 -6.98 -8.95
C LEU A 329 18.78 -8.40 -9.20
N TYR A 330 17.49 -8.64 -8.93
CA TYR A 330 16.90 -9.98 -9.06
C TYR A 330 16.80 -10.48 -10.51
N VAL A 331 16.52 -9.58 -11.45
CA VAL A 331 16.34 -9.95 -12.86
C VAL A 331 17.67 -10.06 -13.61
N THR A 332 18.67 -9.25 -13.24
CA THR A 332 19.94 -9.11 -14.01
C THR A 332 21.20 -9.44 -13.20
N ASP A 333 21.06 -9.91 -11.95
CA ASP A 333 22.12 -10.23 -10.99
C ASP A 333 23.09 -9.08 -10.69
N THR A 334 22.82 -7.89 -11.22
CA THR A 334 23.68 -6.70 -11.05
C THR A 334 22.84 -5.42 -11.01
N ILE A 335 23.34 -4.42 -10.26
CA ILE A 335 22.76 -3.07 -10.27
C ILE A 335 23.64 -2.15 -11.10
N LYS A 336 23.11 -1.64 -12.20
CA LYS A 336 23.81 -0.71 -13.12
C LYS A 336 23.60 0.77 -12.80
N ARG A 337 22.87 1.08 -11.69
CA ARG A 337 22.48 2.44 -11.29
C ARG A 337 23.07 2.83 -9.93
N PRO A 338 24.42 2.92 -9.77
CA PRO A 338 25.06 3.17 -8.47
C PRO A 338 24.67 4.52 -7.84
N ALA A 339 24.45 5.56 -8.65
CA ALA A 339 23.98 6.84 -8.16
C ALA A 339 22.61 6.76 -7.50
N LEU A 340 21.70 5.93 -8.03
CA LEU A 340 20.39 5.70 -7.43
C LEU A 340 20.51 4.91 -6.11
N VAL A 341 21.42 3.93 -6.05
CA VAL A 341 21.75 3.20 -4.80
C VAL A 341 22.23 4.19 -3.74
N GLN A 342 23.18 5.06 -4.09
CA GLN A 342 23.73 6.03 -3.14
C GLN A 342 22.66 7.02 -2.67
N ARG A 343 21.77 7.46 -3.57
CA ARG A 343 20.63 8.30 -3.19
C ARG A 343 19.74 7.60 -2.16
N MET A 344 19.45 6.31 -2.33
CA MET A 344 18.62 5.55 -1.38
C MET A 344 19.33 5.35 -0.04
N LYS A 345 20.63 5.06 -0.05
CA LYS A 345 21.44 4.91 1.18
C LYS A 345 21.53 6.21 1.99
N ASN A 346 21.54 7.36 1.32
CA ASN A 346 21.61 8.70 1.96
C ASN A 346 20.24 9.18 2.48
N GLY A 347 19.15 8.47 2.16
CA GLY A 347 17.80 8.80 2.62
C GLY A 347 17.70 8.77 4.15
N ASN A 348 17.20 9.86 4.75
CA ASN A 348 17.04 9.95 6.20
C ASN A 348 15.73 10.65 6.57
N LEU A 349 14.87 9.94 7.29
CA LEU A 349 13.58 10.42 7.76
C LEU A 349 13.51 10.55 9.30
N GLN A 350 14.63 10.43 10.02
CA GLN A 350 14.66 10.51 11.48
C GLN A 350 14.11 11.84 12.00
N GLY A 351 14.43 12.94 11.32
CA GLY A 351 13.90 14.26 11.66
C GLY A 351 12.38 14.34 11.58
N GLU A 352 11.79 13.69 10.57
CA GLU A 352 10.33 13.61 10.40
C GLU A 352 9.68 12.77 11.50
N TYR A 353 10.22 11.60 11.80
CA TYR A 353 9.70 10.73 12.88
C TYR A 353 9.81 11.41 14.25
N ARG A 354 10.88 12.15 14.49
CA ARG A 354 11.06 12.92 15.72
C ARG A 354 10.03 14.05 15.83
N ARG A 355 9.75 14.80 14.76
CA ARG A 355 8.70 15.83 14.75
C ARG A 355 7.34 15.24 15.09
N GLN A 356 6.94 14.17 14.41
CA GLN A 356 5.65 13.50 14.68
C GLN A 356 5.51 13.02 16.12
N TRP A 357 6.59 12.49 16.68
CA TRP A 357 6.60 12.06 18.06
C TRP A 357 6.42 13.24 19.03
N ILE A 358 7.12 14.35 18.80
CA ILE A 358 6.96 15.57 19.57
C ILE A 358 5.53 16.11 19.47
N ASP A 359 4.95 16.14 18.26
CA ASP A 359 3.59 16.59 18.04
C ASP A 359 2.56 15.67 18.72
N TYR A 360 2.79 14.37 18.72
CA TYR A 360 2.01 13.41 19.47
C TYR A 360 2.06 13.70 20.99
N LEU A 361 3.26 13.90 21.54
CA LEU A 361 3.45 14.21 22.96
C LEU A 361 2.77 15.53 23.33
N LYS A 362 2.85 16.55 22.48
CA LYS A 362 2.16 17.85 22.69
C LYS A 362 0.65 17.65 22.74
N ARG A 363 0.06 16.91 21.80
CA ARG A 363 -1.38 16.62 21.78
C ARG A 363 -1.86 15.83 23.01
N LYS A 364 -0.99 14.99 23.59
CA LYS A 364 -1.26 14.22 24.79
C LYS A 364 -0.95 14.97 26.11
N GLY A 365 -0.43 16.21 26.04
CA GLY A 365 0.01 16.95 27.21
C GLY A 365 1.22 16.36 27.92
N LEU A 366 1.97 15.49 27.22
CA LEU A 366 3.15 14.77 27.77
C LEU A 366 4.47 15.40 27.34
N TYR A 367 4.44 16.43 26.50
CA TYR A 367 5.66 17.10 26.01
C TYR A 367 6.24 18.02 27.09
N VAL A 368 7.52 17.80 27.39
CA VAL A 368 8.32 18.68 28.24
C VAL A 368 9.37 19.34 27.35
N GLU A 369 9.37 20.67 27.28
CA GLU A 369 10.41 21.37 26.54
C GLU A 369 11.79 21.07 27.14
N PRO A 370 12.81 20.80 26.29
CA PRO A 370 14.18 20.67 26.79
C PRO A 370 14.60 22.01 27.43
N VAL A 371 15.05 21.96 28.68
CA VAL A 371 15.60 23.13 29.36
C VAL A 371 16.79 23.60 28.54
N LYS A 372 16.71 24.82 27.97
CA LYS A 372 17.88 25.48 27.35
C LYS A 372 18.90 25.66 28.45
N LYS A 373 20.01 24.95 28.41
CA LYS A 373 21.12 25.23 29.29
C LYS A 373 21.83 26.49 28.78
N ASP A 374 22.16 27.37 29.73
CA ASP A 374 22.95 28.57 29.50
C ASP A 374 24.32 28.27 28.91
N SER A 375 24.92 29.27 28.31
CA SER A 375 26.09 29.29 27.47
C SER A 375 27.42 28.80 28.08
N ILE A 376 27.39 27.93 29.07
CA ILE A 376 28.59 27.30 29.65
C ILE A 376 28.45 25.77 29.45
N GLY A 377 29.24 25.27 28.51
CA GLY A 377 29.22 23.93 27.95
C GLY A 377 28.95 22.78 28.92
N ASN A 378 27.86 22.10 28.73
CA ASN A 378 27.72 20.67 28.99
C ASN A 378 26.74 20.04 28.04
N LYS A 379 27.07 18.84 27.56
CA LYS A 379 26.36 18.04 26.57
C LYS A 379 24.85 18.04 26.82
N ILE A 380 24.09 18.26 25.74
CA ILE A 380 22.66 18.04 25.69
C ILE A 380 22.41 16.55 25.87
N ASP A 381 22.14 16.12 27.09
CA ASP A 381 21.67 14.78 27.38
C ASP A 381 20.14 14.75 27.35
N SER A 382 19.67 13.86 26.49
CA SER A 382 18.38 13.15 26.47
C SER A 382 17.20 13.79 27.20
N LEU A 383 16.10 13.94 26.45
CA LEU A 383 14.72 14.15 26.91
C LEU A 383 14.45 13.45 28.26
N LYS A 384 14.38 14.21 29.33
CA LYS A 384 13.87 13.71 30.61
C LYS A 384 12.35 13.60 30.49
N PHE A 385 11.86 12.39 30.40
CA PHE A 385 10.43 12.09 30.53
C PHE A 385 10.03 12.14 32.02
N LYS A 386 8.87 12.76 32.35
CA LYS A 386 8.23 12.51 33.65
C LYS A 386 7.97 11.02 33.76
N LYS A 387 8.56 10.40 34.80
CA LYS A 387 8.32 9.01 35.20
C LYS A 387 6.90 8.87 35.75
N ASP A 388 5.89 8.87 34.90
CA ASP A 388 4.55 8.37 35.21
C ASP A 388 4.12 7.35 34.16
N SER A 389 4.99 6.36 33.99
CA SER A 389 4.73 5.21 33.12
C SER A 389 3.78 4.16 33.71
N THR A 390 3.16 4.42 34.86
CA THR A 390 2.31 3.44 35.55
C THR A 390 0.82 3.52 35.20
N LYS A 391 0.39 4.43 34.30
CA LYS A 391 -1.04 4.58 33.95
C LYS A 391 -1.42 4.38 32.48
N LEU A 392 -0.56 3.80 31.67
CA LEU A 392 -0.97 3.32 30.35
C LEU A 392 -1.27 1.81 30.42
N LYS A 393 -2.22 1.42 31.28
CA LYS A 393 -2.93 0.16 31.11
C LYS A 393 -3.87 0.34 29.92
N HIS A 394 -3.66 -0.44 28.89
CA HIS A 394 -4.64 -0.68 27.85
C HIS A 394 -5.89 -1.28 28.52
N GLU A 395 -6.92 -0.49 28.74
CA GLU A 395 -8.26 -1.03 28.90
C GLU A 395 -8.81 -1.36 27.51
N PRO A 396 -9.10 -2.62 27.21
CA PRO A 396 -9.93 -2.94 26.06
C PRO A 396 -11.33 -2.40 26.36
N LYS A 397 -11.83 -1.47 25.58
CA LYS A 397 -13.24 -1.08 25.62
C LYS A 397 -14.08 -2.32 25.40
N GLN A 398 -14.68 -2.84 26.47
CA GLN A 398 -15.75 -3.82 26.38
C GLN A 398 -16.90 -3.17 25.61
N ILE A 399 -17.25 -3.79 24.50
CA ILE A 399 -18.49 -3.52 23.79
C ILE A 399 -19.61 -4.11 24.69
N THR A 400 -20.22 -3.26 25.50
CA THR A 400 -21.45 -3.61 26.19
C THR A 400 -22.54 -3.79 25.14
N LYS A 401 -22.99 -5.04 25.00
CA LYS A 401 -24.27 -5.36 24.37
C LYS A 401 -25.35 -4.56 25.13
N ARG A 402 -26.07 -3.70 24.43
CA ARG A 402 -27.41 -3.27 24.85
C ARG A 402 -28.41 -4.08 24.05
N ASN A 403 -29.29 -4.69 24.80
CA ASN A 403 -30.48 -5.42 24.37
C ASN A 403 -31.38 -4.60 23.44
#